data_d75aa855fc362173879fde2bf1532522
#
_entry.id   d75aa855fc362173879fde2bf1532522
#
_cell.length_a   1.000
_cell.length_b   1.000
_cell.length_c   1.000
_cell.angle_alpha   90.00
_cell.angle_beta   90.00
_cell.angle_gamma   90.00
#
_symmetry.space_group_name_H-M   'P 1'
#
loop_
_entity.id
_entity.type
_entity.pdbx_description
1 polymer ?
#
loop_
_entity_poly.entity_id
_entity_poly.type
_entity_poly.pdbx_seq_one_letter_code
_entity_poly.pdbx_strand_id
1 'polypeptide(L)'
;MAPPKKHRAKIFGGDLETDNDGESAWIVQSCISDGERRWHDTDVQGIRRTLTKLMWNYGDIIVYYHNLKYDLSFLKPVIAIFQDADCEVRATIRRRAPISVRITMDKTHSVTFRDSMKKLPSDLRQVGRMIGLPKLESPRGSFEPGWSKDLDLSKDSDDWTYIDRDADIVAVAMLQLHKSGRTASTASGDAWQWAKRMIGVNPKTGKYNPHDKKWDSLFPHLDVELDRFLRHGYAGGLNISFHTGYSMATPERPITHEDVHNMYGSVLMWDPLPIGIPTESDKWPCDDFLFVAHVSIKLSIKDGMIPWFQFKEGVDNMIEGWPHGTIVECTYHWHEMILTSVDLITLSHFYDIEFCEDFVPHFWIFKQREGIFKEYLEYWTAVKESSEKGTLEYTSAKLMINSLYGRFALAPETEENKLEYCEDLGDWDWISEDTLNEESDAYLPYAMFITAYARARLLENVMAVGCDNVIHCDTDSVIHFGPPSEDVEHGEHLGTWGIESEPVAIYEGGFKRYIEVLRYPIESPKDIAMACAGVPQKFDPTGKVPVGMWVELLDDPARICETGRTLGQADYRIGSEWLRRIYIENGYDPDHVNTNKLIPETVPGGTILRERQHCLNDMMIYRFRR
;
A
#
# COMPACT_ATOMS: atom_id res chain seq x y z
N MET A 1 0.09 23.98 -17.25
CA MET A 1 -0.48 25.01 -16.34
C MET A 1 0.58 25.47 -15.38
N ALA A 2 0.82 26.77 -15.23
CA ALA A 2 1.73 27.27 -14.21
C ALA A 2 1.02 27.22 -12.83
N PRO A 3 1.65 26.69 -11.79
CA PRO A 3 1.08 26.68 -10.46
C PRO A 3 1.00 28.12 -9.90
N PRO A 4 0.05 28.39 -8.99
CA PRO A 4 -0.08 29.71 -8.38
C PRO A 4 1.19 30.07 -7.61
N LYS A 5 1.59 31.34 -7.66
CA LYS A 5 2.69 31.92 -6.90
C LYS A 5 2.30 32.04 -5.41
N LYS A 6 2.24 30.94 -4.68
CA LYS A 6 2.44 30.93 -3.24
C LYS A 6 3.93 30.68 -2.98
N HIS A 7 4.49 31.26 -1.93
CA HIS A 7 5.84 30.94 -1.45
C HIS A 7 5.99 29.42 -1.44
N ARG A 8 6.73 28.90 -2.42
CA ARG A 8 6.98 27.45 -2.48
C ARG A 8 8.02 27.17 -1.42
N ALA A 9 7.67 26.30 -0.47
CA ALA A 9 8.64 25.80 0.47
C ALA A 9 9.88 25.27 -0.26
N LYS A 10 11.06 25.60 0.23
CA LYS A 10 12.32 25.06 -0.32
C LYS A 10 12.44 23.59 0.08
N ILE A 11 12.81 22.76 -0.88
CA ILE A 11 12.90 21.29 -0.72
C ILE A 11 14.34 20.89 -0.41
N PHE A 12 14.46 19.96 0.53
CA PHE A 12 15.71 19.32 0.93
C PHE A 12 15.51 17.81 1.03
N GLY A 13 16.58 17.05 0.84
CA GLY A 13 16.71 15.66 1.29
C GLY A 13 17.50 15.62 2.58
N GLY A 14 17.19 14.68 3.45
CA GLY A 14 17.91 14.43 4.69
C GLY A 14 18.23 12.95 4.83
N ASP A 15 19.31 12.66 5.54
CA ASP A 15 19.70 11.33 5.93
C ASP A 15 20.44 11.37 7.28
N LEU A 16 20.34 10.28 8.07
CA LEU A 16 20.98 10.11 9.35
C LEU A 16 21.77 8.81 9.39
N GLU A 17 23.00 8.86 9.87
CA GLU A 17 23.73 7.68 10.30
C GLU A 17 23.76 7.61 11.82
N THR A 18 23.55 6.41 12.35
CA THR A 18 23.40 6.18 13.78
C THR A 18 24.28 5.03 14.24
N ASP A 19 24.73 5.09 15.47
CA ASP A 19 25.48 4.02 16.14
C ASP A 19 24.76 3.62 17.44
N ASN A 20 25.14 2.49 17.99
CA ASN A 20 24.61 1.97 19.24
C ASN A 20 25.66 1.18 20.03
N ASP A 21 25.40 0.99 21.33
CA ASP A 21 26.21 0.13 22.21
C ASP A 21 25.44 -1.09 22.74
N GLY A 22 24.23 -1.35 22.19
CA GLY A 22 23.33 -2.40 22.62
C GLY A 22 22.35 -1.98 23.73
N GLU A 23 22.63 -0.88 24.44
CA GLU A 23 21.75 -0.31 25.48
C GLU A 23 21.10 0.99 25.03
N SER A 24 21.80 1.76 24.20
CA SER A 24 21.32 3.01 23.62
C SER A 24 21.82 3.20 22.20
N ALA A 25 21.15 4.09 21.46
CA ALA A 25 21.52 4.45 20.10
C ALA A 25 21.49 5.99 19.93
N TRP A 26 22.39 6.51 19.10
CA TRP A 26 22.54 7.95 18.89
C TRP A 26 22.92 8.31 17.47
N ILE A 27 22.67 9.57 17.09
CA ILE A 27 23.10 10.12 15.80
C ILE A 27 24.61 10.33 15.81
N VAL A 28 25.27 9.89 14.76
CA VAL A 28 26.70 10.11 14.54
C VAL A 28 26.98 11.03 13.36
N GLN A 29 26.13 11.00 12.35
CA GLN A 29 26.17 11.90 11.20
C GLN A 29 24.76 12.28 10.77
N SER A 30 24.60 13.51 10.30
CA SER A 30 23.40 14.01 9.63
C SER A 30 23.80 14.81 8.42
N CYS A 31 23.15 14.58 7.30
CA CYS A 31 23.26 15.41 6.11
C CYS A 31 21.89 15.96 5.71
N ILE A 32 21.82 17.26 5.46
CA ILE A 32 20.68 17.92 4.78
C ILE A 32 21.22 18.48 3.46
N SER A 33 20.57 18.13 2.34
CA SER A 33 21.00 18.54 1.00
C SER A 33 19.88 19.23 0.22
N ASP A 34 20.22 20.26 -0.58
CA ASP A 34 19.31 20.83 -1.59
C ASP A 34 19.60 20.31 -3.02
N GLY A 35 20.45 19.29 -3.13
CA GLY A 35 20.93 18.69 -4.37
C GLY A 35 22.21 19.35 -4.93
N GLU A 36 22.65 20.48 -4.36
CA GLU A 36 23.87 21.21 -4.76
C GLU A 36 24.74 21.51 -3.54
N ARG A 37 24.12 21.89 -2.44
CA ARG A 37 24.78 22.25 -1.18
C ARG A 37 24.35 21.29 -0.08
N ARG A 38 25.24 21.01 0.84
CA ARG A 38 25.07 20.07 1.95
C ARG A 38 25.39 20.76 3.26
N TRP A 39 24.66 20.36 4.30
CA TRP A 39 24.83 20.80 5.69
C TRP A 39 25.03 19.57 6.55
N HIS A 40 26.15 19.50 7.20
CA HIS A 40 26.61 18.39 8.01
C HIS A 40 26.49 18.72 9.50
N ASP A 41 25.98 17.78 10.26
CA ASP A 41 25.91 17.84 11.71
C ASP A 41 26.22 16.46 12.30
N THR A 42 26.66 16.41 13.55
CA THR A 42 27.03 15.18 14.27
C THR A 42 26.23 14.98 15.55
N ASP A 43 25.34 15.91 15.88
CA ASP A 43 24.54 15.87 17.08
C ASP A 43 23.19 16.62 16.92
N VAL A 44 22.29 16.39 17.88
CA VAL A 44 20.95 16.98 17.96
C VAL A 44 20.98 18.52 17.91
N GLN A 45 21.96 19.15 18.61
CA GLN A 45 22.07 20.61 18.66
C GLN A 45 22.55 21.20 17.33
N GLY A 46 23.44 20.48 16.64
CA GLY A 46 23.89 20.82 15.29
C GLY A 46 22.71 20.84 14.33
N ILE A 47 21.96 19.74 14.25
CA ILE A 47 20.76 19.61 13.40
C ILE A 47 19.78 20.75 13.70
N ARG A 48 19.48 21.01 14.96
CA ARG A 48 18.60 22.12 15.36
C ARG A 48 19.10 23.46 14.82
N ARG A 49 20.41 23.77 14.97
CA ARG A 49 21.00 25.02 14.45
C ARG A 49 20.89 25.11 12.94
N THR A 50 21.18 24.02 12.23
CA THR A 50 21.06 23.95 10.76
C THR A 50 19.62 24.18 10.31
N LEU A 51 18.65 23.50 10.88
CA LEU A 51 17.23 23.69 10.55
C LEU A 51 16.78 25.13 10.80
N THR A 52 17.16 25.72 11.96
CA THR A 52 16.86 27.11 12.28
C THR A 52 17.45 28.08 11.22
N LYS A 53 18.72 27.88 10.84
CA LYS A 53 19.38 28.68 9.81
C LYS A 53 18.71 28.54 8.45
N LEU A 54 18.31 27.34 8.07
CA LEU A 54 17.60 27.09 6.81
C LEU A 54 16.23 27.75 6.80
N MET A 55 15.46 27.68 7.89
CA MET A 55 14.18 28.38 8.02
C MET A 55 14.37 29.91 7.88
N TRP A 56 15.34 30.51 8.57
CA TRP A 56 15.64 31.95 8.45
C TRP A 56 16.06 32.37 7.05
N ASN A 57 16.74 31.49 6.31
CA ASN A 57 17.19 31.80 4.94
C ASN A 57 16.10 31.64 3.88
N TYR A 58 15.17 30.69 4.07
CA TYR A 58 14.24 30.25 3.04
C TYR A 58 12.75 30.35 3.42
N GLY A 59 12.44 30.67 4.67
CA GLY A 59 11.07 30.66 5.18
C GLY A 59 10.58 29.24 5.46
N ASP A 60 9.52 28.83 4.77
CA ASP A 60 9.02 27.46 4.84
C ASP A 60 9.96 26.50 4.10
N ILE A 61 10.36 25.42 4.78
CA ILE A 61 11.20 24.37 4.23
C ILE A 61 10.53 22.98 4.39
N ILE A 62 10.85 22.07 3.47
CA ILE A 62 10.46 20.67 3.58
C ILE A 62 11.74 19.83 3.48
N VAL A 63 11.96 18.98 4.48
CA VAL A 63 13.06 18.01 4.48
C VAL A 63 12.46 16.62 4.33
N TYR A 64 12.82 15.92 3.27
CA TYR A 64 12.40 14.54 3.02
C TYR A 64 13.46 13.58 3.51
N TYR A 65 13.05 12.58 4.29
CA TYR A 65 13.84 11.41 4.66
C TYR A 65 13.31 10.17 3.92
N HIS A 66 14.17 9.20 3.65
CA HIS A 66 13.75 7.97 3.01
C HIS A 66 13.47 6.89 4.06
N ASN A 67 12.21 6.56 4.31
CA ASN A 67 11.72 5.81 5.46
C ASN A 67 11.83 6.63 6.78
N LEU A 68 11.18 7.79 6.77
CA LEU A 68 11.16 8.73 7.91
C LEU A 68 10.90 8.06 9.27
N LYS A 69 10.27 6.89 9.32
CA LYS A 69 10.02 6.18 10.58
C LYS A 69 11.31 5.91 11.36
N TYR A 70 12.40 5.59 10.65
CA TYR A 70 13.70 5.39 11.27
C TYR A 70 14.26 6.71 11.80
N ASP A 71 14.40 7.68 10.92
CA ASP A 71 15.02 8.97 11.26
C ASP A 71 14.22 9.73 12.32
N LEU A 72 12.89 9.67 12.26
CA LEU A 72 12.03 10.36 13.20
C LEU A 72 12.25 9.90 14.66
N SER A 73 12.63 8.64 14.87
CA SER A 73 12.93 8.14 16.20
C SER A 73 14.12 8.86 16.84
N PHE A 74 15.09 9.25 16.01
CA PHE A 74 16.27 10.02 16.44
C PHE A 74 16.06 11.54 16.38
N LEU A 75 15.10 12.01 15.60
CA LEU A 75 14.74 13.43 15.51
C LEU A 75 13.80 13.89 16.63
N LYS A 76 13.22 13.00 17.45
CA LYS A 76 12.36 13.36 18.58
C LYS A 76 13.02 14.41 19.50
N PRO A 77 14.28 14.27 19.93
CA PRO A 77 14.95 15.28 20.76
C PRO A 77 15.10 16.64 20.06
N VAL A 78 15.33 16.64 18.73
CA VAL A 78 15.39 17.90 17.95
C VAL A 78 14.04 18.60 17.95
N ILE A 79 12.95 17.84 17.77
CA ILE A 79 11.56 18.36 17.75
C ILE A 79 11.19 18.88 19.14
N ALA A 80 11.52 18.14 20.20
CA ALA A 80 11.28 18.55 21.59
C ALA A 80 11.93 19.89 21.94
N ILE A 81 13.18 20.12 21.50
CA ILE A 81 13.86 21.41 21.72
C ILE A 81 13.11 22.58 21.04
N PHE A 82 12.51 22.35 19.87
CA PHE A 82 11.67 23.37 19.23
C PHE A 82 10.35 23.57 19.99
N GLN A 83 9.76 22.50 20.51
CA GLN A 83 8.53 22.56 21.31
C GLN A 83 8.76 23.30 22.63
N ASP A 84 9.88 23.06 23.32
CA ASP A 84 10.29 23.78 24.52
C ASP A 84 10.57 25.27 24.24
N ALA A 85 10.82 25.63 23.00
CA ALA A 85 10.97 27.02 22.55
C ALA A 85 9.66 27.62 22.01
N ASP A 86 8.51 27.11 22.45
CA ASP A 86 7.16 27.57 22.10
C ASP A 86 6.82 27.45 20.59
N CYS A 87 7.52 26.58 19.83
CA CYS A 87 7.15 26.28 18.47
C CYS A 87 5.96 25.31 18.42
N GLU A 88 5.01 25.58 17.52
CA GLU A 88 3.90 24.65 17.30
C GLU A 88 4.38 23.41 16.54
N VAL A 89 4.09 22.22 17.07
CA VAL A 89 4.38 20.93 16.44
C VAL A 89 3.08 20.24 16.05
N ARG A 90 2.97 19.86 14.75
CA ARG A 90 1.85 19.06 14.24
C ARG A 90 2.40 17.84 13.52
N ALA A 91 1.96 16.65 13.92
CA ALA A 91 2.36 15.39 13.31
C ALA A 91 1.18 14.68 12.67
N THR A 92 1.44 14.03 11.54
CA THR A 92 0.53 13.08 10.90
C THR A 92 1.23 11.74 10.90
N ILE A 93 0.88 10.90 11.86
CA ILE A 93 1.38 9.54 12.03
C ILE A 93 0.15 8.63 11.99
N ARG A 94 0.15 7.61 11.15
CA ARG A 94 -0.96 6.65 11.06
C ARG A 94 -0.44 5.25 11.29
N ARG A 95 -1.03 4.51 12.24
CA ARG A 95 -0.61 3.15 12.59
C ARG A 95 0.91 3.07 12.81
N ARG A 96 1.46 3.99 13.58
CA ARG A 96 2.91 4.14 13.87
C ARG A 96 3.79 4.39 12.62
N ALA A 97 3.21 4.80 11.50
CA ALA A 97 3.94 5.17 10.30
C ALA A 97 3.83 6.68 10.05
N PRO A 98 4.91 7.46 10.22
CA PRO A 98 4.89 8.89 10.00
C PRO A 98 4.70 9.21 8.51
N ILE A 99 3.87 10.20 8.25
CA ILE A 99 3.67 10.80 6.93
C ILE A 99 4.37 12.16 6.89
N SER A 100 4.16 12.96 7.93
CA SER A 100 4.81 14.26 8.07
C SER A 100 4.81 14.75 9.52
N VAL A 101 5.83 15.52 9.86
CA VAL A 101 5.90 16.31 11.11
C VAL A 101 6.23 17.74 10.74
N ARG A 102 5.42 18.69 11.15
CA ARG A 102 5.63 20.13 10.92
C ARG A 102 5.92 20.84 12.22
N ILE A 103 6.99 21.62 12.23
CA ILE A 103 7.37 22.55 13.30
C ILE A 103 7.20 23.95 12.75
N THR A 104 6.40 24.77 13.41
CA THR A 104 6.12 26.17 13.02
C THR A 104 6.71 27.09 14.05
N MET A 105 7.71 27.89 13.68
CA MET A 105 8.30 28.93 14.53
C MET A 105 7.45 30.19 14.56
N ASP A 106 6.97 30.61 13.42
CA ASP A 106 6.12 31.79 13.24
C ASP A 106 5.30 31.67 11.91
N LYS A 107 4.63 32.76 11.54
CA LYS A 107 3.76 32.77 10.34
C LYS A 107 4.50 32.54 9.00
N THR A 108 5.82 32.66 8.99
CA THR A 108 6.65 32.65 7.78
C THR A 108 7.78 31.63 7.81
N HIS A 109 8.03 31.01 8.96
CA HIS A 109 9.13 30.08 9.16
C HIS A 109 8.64 28.76 9.72
N SER A 110 8.74 27.73 8.93
CA SER A 110 8.42 26.38 9.36
C SER A 110 9.32 25.34 8.69
N VAL A 111 9.55 24.22 9.36
CA VAL A 111 10.11 23.01 8.75
C VAL A 111 9.09 21.90 8.79
N THR A 112 8.99 21.15 7.68
CA THR A 112 8.15 19.96 7.60
C THR A 112 9.02 18.77 7.21
N PHE A 113 9.14 17.80 8.10
CA PHE A 113 9.72 16.48 7.77
C PHE A 113 8.68 15.65 7.03
N ARG A 114 9.09 14.96 5.96
CA ARG A 114 8.22 14.10 5.15
C ARG A 114 8.90 12.81 4.78
N ASP A 115 8.12 11.75 4.62
CA ASP A 115 8.61 10.46 4.14
C ASP A 115 8.58 10.39 2.60
N SER A 116 9.75 10.27 1.98
CA SER A 116 9.86 10.12 0.52
C SER A 116 9.32 8.77 0.02
N MET A 117 9.35 7.71 0.84
CA MET A 117 8.75 6.41 0.50
C MET A 117 7.22 6.49 0.35
N LYS A 118 6.55 7.45 0.99
CA LYS A 118 5.11 7.67 0.79
C LYS A 118 4.79 8.26 -0.60
N LYS A 119 5.80 8.78 -1.29
CA LYS A 119 5.69 9.28 -2.67
C LYS A 119 6.27 8.32 -3.69
N LEU A 120 7.36 7.67 -3.35
CA LEU A 120 8.06 6.66 -4.17
C LEU A 120 8.33 5.43 -3.30
N PRO A 121 7.42 4.45 -3.28
CA PRO A 121 7.56 3.24 -2.47
C PRO A 121 8.57 2.26 -3.09
N SER A 122 9.80 2.70 -3.22
CA SER A 122 10.94 1.95 -3.76
C SER A 122 12.11 2.11 -2.81
N ASP A 123 13.06 1.19 -2.81
CA ASP A 123 14.29 1.37 -2.05
C ASP A 123 15.13 2.53 -2.62
N LEU A 124 15.99 3.12 -1.79
CA LEU A 124 16.80 4.28 -2.18
C LEU A 124 17.74 4.00 -3.35
N ARG A 125 18.22 2.76 -3.50
CA ARG A 125 19.06 2.31 -4.63
C ARG A 125 18.29 2.36 -5.94
N GLN A 126 17.02 1.95 -5.93
CA GLN A 126 16.14 2.07 -7.09
C GLN A 126 15.83 3.53 -7.41
N VAL A 127 15.51 4.34 -6.41
CA VAL A 127 15.28 5.79 -6.60
C VAL A 127 16.51 6.45 -7.22
N GLY A 128 17.71 6.12 -6.72
CA GLY A 128 18.96 6.62 -7.28
C GLY A 128 19.15 6.26 -8.76
N ARG A 129 18.80 5.01 -9.14
CA ARG A 129 18.85 4.60 -10.55
C ARG A 129 17.84 5.37 -11.42
N MET A 130 16.61 5.59 -10.92
CA MET A 130 15.57 6.31 -11.63
C MET A 130 15.97 7.75 -12.01
N ILE A 131 16.82 8.38 -11.22
CA ILE A 131 17.25 9.77 -11.42
C ILE A 131 18.69 9.91 -11.95
N GLY A 132 19.34 8.80 -12.29
CA GLY A 132 20.72 8.79 -12.77
C GLY A 132 21.77 9.11 -11.71
N LEU A 133 21.45 8.98 -10.42
CA LEU A 133 22.35 9.21 -9.28
C LEU A 133 22.43 7.94 -8.41
N PRO A 134 23.21 6.92 -8.79
CA PRO A 134 23.23 5.64 -8.10
C PRO A 134 23.72 5.78 -6.65
N LYS A 135 23.07 5.04 -5.73
CA LYS A 135 23.49 4.92 -4.34
C LYS A 135 24.88 4.28 -4.27
N LEU A 136 25.72 4.79 -3.38
CA LEU A 136 27.04 4.22 -3.11
C LEU A 136 26.92 2.98 -2.21
N GLU A 137 27.93 2.13 -2.27
CA GLU A 137 28.09 1.08 -1.28
C GLU A 137 28.67 1.68 0.02
N SER A 138 28.27 1.12 1.17
CA SER A 138 28.77 1.57 2.45
C SER A 138 30.29 1.37 2.52
N PRO A 139 31.08 2.39 2.90
CA PRO A 139 32.52 2.25 3.06
C PRO A 139 32.90 1.27 4.17
N ARG A 140 31.95 0.92 5.04
CA ARG A 140 32.19 0.08 6.22
C ARG A 140 31.61 -1.34 6.10
N GLY A 141 30.95 -1.66 5.01
CA GLY A 141 30.30 -2.96 4.80
C GLY A 141 29.11 -3.17 5.73
N SER A 142 29.31 -3.56 6.98
CA SER A 142 28.29 -3.71 8.02
C SER A 142 28.42 -2.63 9.11
N PHE A 143 27.30 -2.25 9.71
CA PHE A 143 27.24 -1.29 10.81
C PHE A 143 27.14 -2.03 12.16
N GLU A 144 28.25 -2.63 12.61
CA GLU A 144 28.34 -3.28 13.90
C GLU A 144 28.26 -2.26 15.06
N PRO A 145 27.73 -2.62 16.23
CA PRO A 145 27.70 -1.72 17.39
C PRO A 145 29.07 -1.11 17.70
N GLY A 146 29.10 0.21 17.84
CA GLY A 146 30.34 0.96 18.08
C GLY A 146 31.17 1.24 16.85
N TRP A 147 30.62 1.08 15.64
CA TRP A 147 31.30 1.34 14.37
C TRP A 147 31.76 2.79 14.21
N SER A 148 31.12 3.72 14.88
CA SER A 148 31.42 5.16 14.77
C SER A 148 32.77 5.56 15.39
N LYS A 149 33.39 4.67 16.16
CA LYS A 149 34.72 4.94 16.78
C LYS A 149 35.80 5.24 15.76
N ASP A 150 35.68 4.66 14.55
CA ASP A 150 36.62 4.84 13.45
C ASP A 150 36.08 5.80 12.37
N LEU A 151 35.04 6.61 12.69
CA LEU A 151 34.44 7.53 11.75
C LEU A 151 35.40 8.66 11.37
N ASP A 152 35.60 8.86 10.08
CA ASP A 152 36.37 9.99 9.56
C ASP A 152 35.46 11.18 9.29
N LEU A 153 35.48 12.14 10.19
CA LEU A 153 34.72 13.39 10.06
C LEU A 153 35.48 14.50 9.34
N SER A 154 36.61 14.18 8.72
CA SER A 154 37.32 15.15 7.88
C SER A 154 36.46 15.51 6.65
N LYS A 155 36.62 16.73 6.17
CA LYS A 155 35.90 17.19 5.00
C LYS A 155 36.22 16.31 3.79
N ASP A 156 35.19 15.96 3.04
CA ASP A 156 35.28 15.13 1.83
C ASP A 156 35.77 13.67 2.08
N SER A 157 35.64 13.17 3.32
CA SER A 157 35.86 11.75 3.63
C SER A 157 34.84 10.84 2.93
N ASP A 158 35.19 9.54 2.83
CA ASP A 158 34.28 8.53 2.28
C ASP A 158 33.00 8.40 3.13
N ASP A 159 33.09 8.59 4.45
CA ASP A 159 31.97 8.55 5.37
C ASP A 159 30.98 9.71 5.11
N TRP A 160 31.44 10.95 4.86
CA TRP A 160 30.58 12.03 4.43
C TRP A 160 30.05 11.84 3.01
N THR A 161 30.89 11.37 2.10
CA THR A 161 30.50 11.14 0.71
C THR A 161 29.36 10.13 0.60
N TYR A 162 29.31 9.13 1.48
CA TYR A 162 28.26 8.13 1.52
C TYR A 162 26.89 8.73 1.92
N ILE A 163 26.82 9.40 3.07
CA ILE A 163 25.58 10.01 3.55
C ILE A 163 25.13 11.18 2.65
N ASP A 164 26.06 11.94 2.11
CA ASP A 164 25.81 13.01 1.13
C ASP A 164 25.05 12.46 -0.08
N ARG A 165 25.50 11.31 -0.59
CA ARG A 165 24.85 10.67 -1.73
C ARG A 165 23.41 10.27 -1.42
N ASP A 166 23.14 9.74 -0.25
CA ASP A 166 21.81 9.32 0.15
C ASP A 166 20.87 10.53 0.29
N ALA A 167 21.32 11.59 0.95
CA ALA A 167 20.58 12.85 1.05
C ALA A 167 20.36 13.52 -0.32
N ASP A 168 21.35 13.49 -1.22
CA ASP A 168 21.23 14.02 -2.59
C ASP A 168 20.19 13.26 -3.42
N ILE A 169 20.19 11.93 -3.36
CA ILE A 169 19.19 11.11 -4.06
C ILE A 169 17.79 11.55 -3.66
N VAL A 170 17.54 11.67 -2.36
CA VAL A 170 16.23 12.12 -1.84
C VAL A 170 15.91 13.54 -2.30
N ALA A 171 16.86 14.48 -2.17
CA ALA A 171 16.68 15.87 -2.59
C ALA A 171 16.32 15.99 -4.06
N VAL A 172 17.13 15.38 -4.94
CA VAL A 172 16.96 15.48 -6.40
C VAL A 172 15.64 14.84 -6.85
N ALA A 173 15.32 13.65 -6.36
CA ALA A 173 14.07 12.97 -6.68
C ALA A 173 12.85 13.82 -6.27
N MET A 174 12.83 14.33 -5.03
CA MET A 174 11.72 15.15 -4.55
C MET A 174 11.63 16.51 -5.26
N LEU A 175 12.76 17.13 -5.59
CA LEU A 175 12.77 18.36 -6.40
C LEU A 175 12.16 18.15 -7.79
N GLN A 176 12.47 17.04 -8.47
CA GLN A 176 11.87 16.70 -9.76
C GLN A 176 10.37 16.51 -9.64
N LEU A 177 9.88 15.76 -8.64
CA LEU A 177 8.46 15.58 -8.38
C LEU A 177 7.76 16.91 -8.09
N HIS A 178 8.34 17.76 -7.26
CA HIS A 178 7.76 19.07 -6.96
C HIS A 178 7.73 20.01 -8.16
N LYS A 179 8.77 20.00 -9.01
CA LYS A 179 8.81 20.77 -10.27
C LYS A 179 7.69 20.36 -11.22
N SER A 180 7.34 19.07 -11.26
CA SER A 180 6.24 18.54 -12.07
C SER A 180 4.85 18.72 -11.40
N GLY A 181 4.75 19.43 -10.26
CA GLY A 181 3.49 19.74 -9.59
C GLY A 181 2.97 18.68 -8.62
N ARG A 182 3.76 17.65 -8.34
CA ARG A 182 3.48 16.60 -7.35
C ARG A 182 4.00 17.03 -5.97
N THR A 183 3.21 17.79 -5.23
CA THR A 183 3.65 18.52 -4.03
C THR A 183 3.02 18.02 -2.73
N ALA A 184 2.08 17.06 -2.77
CA ALA A 184 1.48 16.46 -1.60
C ALA A 184 2.50 15.61 -0.81
N SER A 185 2.15 15.18 0.40
CA SER A 185 3.00 14.33 1.23
C SER A 185 3.05 12.88 0.76
N THR A 186 2.05 12.43 -0.01
CA THR A 186 1.92 11.05 -0.49
C THR A 186 1.58 10.99 -1.97
N ALA A 187 1.86 9.86 -2.63
CA ALA A 187 1.47 9.63 -4.02
C ALA A 187 -0.06 9.75 -4.22
N SER A 188 -0.84 9.17 -3.31
CA SER A 188 -2.31 9.28 -3.36
C SER A 188 -2.79 10.71 -3.15
N GLY A 189 -2.10 11.50 -2.33
CA GLY A 189 -2.37 12.93 -2.19
C GLY A 189 -2.08 13.72 -3.46
N ASP A 190 -1.02 13.39 -4.18
CA ASP A 190 -0.73 13.99 -5.48
C ASP A 190 -1.81 13.64 -6.51
N ALA A 191 -2.18 12.36 -6.60
CA ALA A 191 -3.25 11.88 -7.48
C ALA A 191 -4.57 12.64 -7.21
N TRP A 192 -4.95 12.76 -5.95
CA TRP A 192 -6.14 13.48 -5.52
C TRP A 192 -6.13 14.96 -5.90
N GLN A 193 -5.01 15.65 -5.62
CA GLN A 193 -4.89 17.08 -5.97
C GLN A 193 -4.94 17.30 -7.48
N TRP A 194 -4.33 16.42 -8.28
CA TRP A 194 -4.38 16.51 -9.72
C TRP A 194 -5.78 16.23 -10.27
N ALA A 195 -6.46 15.21 -9.78
CA ALA A 195 -7.83 14.88 -10.15
C ALA A 195 -8.79 16.05 -9.84
N LYS A 196 -8.70 16.62 -8.63
CA LYS A 196 -9.48 17.83 -8.27
C LYS A 196 -9.22 19.00 -9.21
N ARG A 197 -7.96 19.26 -9.55
CA ARG A 197 -7.60 20.34 -10.49
C ARG A 197 -8.18 20.12 -11.88
N MET A 198 -8.12 18.89 -12.39
CA MET A 198 -8.63 18.57 -13.73
C MET A 198 -10.15 18.74 -13.80
N ILE A 199 -10.88 18.28 -12.78
CA ILE A 199 -12.33 18.46 -12.69
C ILE A 199 -12.71 19.95 -12.56
N GLY A 200 -11.94 20.75 -11.81
CA GLY A 200 -12.19 22.18 -11.60
C GLY A 200 -11.72 23.09 -12.75
N VAL A 201 -11.21 22.52 -13.85
CA VAL A 201 -10.85 23.31 -15.04
C VAL A 201 -12.11 23.72 -15.80
N ASN A 202 -12.24 25.02 -16.07
CA ASN A 202 -13.32 25.52 -16.92
C ASN A 202 -13.06 25.09 -18.38
N PRO A 203 -13.95 24.27 -18.98
CA PRO A 203 -13.73 23.71 -20.32
C PRO A 203 -13.65 24.77 -21.43
N LYS A 204 -14.24 25.95 -21.21
CA LYS A 204 -14.20 27.06 -22.20
C LYS A 204 -12.92 27.87 -22.14
N THR A 205 -12.33 28.04 -20.97
CA THR A 205 -11.15 28.92 -20.78
C THR A 205 -9.86 28.15 -20.53
N GLY A 206 -9.94 26.82 -20.25
CA GLY A 206 -8.81 25.97 -19.87
C GLY A 206 -8.16 26.39 -18.55
N LYS A 207 -8.80 27.24 -17.74
CA LYS A 207 -8.26 27.71 -16.47
C LYS A 207 -8.89 26.99 -15.29
N TYR A 208 -8.05 26.60 -14.34
CA TYR A 208 -8.49 26.05 -13.05
C TYR A 208 -9.14 27.15 -12.20
N ASN A 209 -10.30 26.86 -11.66
CA ASN A 209 -10.98 27.71 -10.69
C ASN A 209 -10.97 27.02 -9.31
N PRO A 210 -10.20 27.52 -8.33
CA PRO A 210 -10.15 26.93 -7.00
C PRO A 210 -11.45 27.08 -6.19
N HIS A 211 -12.38 27.93 -6.66
CA HIS A 211 -13.69 28.17 -6.06
C HIS A 211 -14.82 27.41 -6.79
N ASP A 212 -14.45 26.53 -7.75
CA ASP A 212 -15.43 25.69 -8.44
C ASP A 212 -15.89 24.58 -7.51
N LYS A 213 -17.19 24.57 -7.20
CA LYS A 213 -17.85 23.56 -6.33
C LYS A 213 -18.17 22.27 -7.08
N LYS A 214 -17.67 22.07 -8.29
CA LYS A 214 -17.99 20.88 -9.09
C LYS A 214 -17.54 19.60 -8.40
N TRP A 215 -16.37 19.61 -7.75
CA TRP A 215 -15.92 18.47 -6.95
C TRP A 215 -16.88 18.17 -5.81
N ASP A 216 -17.23 19.15 -4.98
CA ASP A 216 -18.10 18.98 -3.82
C ASP A 216 -19.55 18.60 -4.23
N SER A 217 -19.97 18.97 -5.44
CA SER A 217 -21.28 18.54 -5.97
C SER A 217 -21.29 17.10 -6.46
N LEU A 218 -20.13 16.58 -6.92
CA LEU A 218 -19.97 15.19 -7.33
C LEU A 218 -19.75 14.28 -6.12
N PHE A 219 -18.91 14.72 -5.21
CA PHE A 219 -18.47 14.00 -4.03
C PHE A 219 -18.73 14.82 -2.76
N PRO A 220 -20.02 14.97 -2.39
CA PRO A 220 -20.36 15.72 -1.20
C PRO A 220 -19.87 14.99 0.05
N HIS A 221 -19.65 15.74 1.10
CA HIS A 221 -19.43 15.16 2.41
C HIS A 221 -20.72 14.45 2.87
N LEU A 222 -20.58 13.19 3.27
CA LEU A 222 -21.66 12.42 3.86
C LEU A 222 -21.67 12.63 5.37
N ASP A 223 -22.84 12.45 5.97
CA ASP A 223 -22.93 12.35 7.41
C ASP A 223 -22.05 11.22 7.95
N VAL A 224 -21.37 11.45 9.08
CA VAL A 224 -20.39 10.50 9.63
C VAL A 224 -21.05 9.17 10.01
N GLU A 225 -22.26 9.21 10.54
CA GLU A 225 -22.98 7.98 10.92
C GLU A 225 -23.39 7.18 9.67
N LEU A 226 -23.78 7.86 8.61
CA LEU A 226 -24.05 7.21 7.32
C LEU A 226 -22.76 6.62 6.72
N ASP A 227 -21.65 7.36 6.73
CA ASP A 227 -20.36 6.84 6.25
C ASP A 227 -19.96 5.57 7.02
N ARG A 228 -20.04 5.60 8.36
CA ARG A 228 -19.75 4.45 9.21
C ARG A 228 -20.66 3.26 8.90
N PHE A 229 -21.95 3.52 8.75
CA PHE A 229 -22.91 2.47 8.43
C PHE A 229 -22.62 1.83 7.07
N LEU A 230 -22.39 2.62 6.02
CA LEU A 230 -22.05 2.11 4.69
C LEU A 230 -20.73 1.34 4.67
N ARG A 231 -19.79 1.63 5.58
CA ARG A 231 -18.50 0.91 5.69
C ARG A 231 -18.67 -0.57 6.02
N HIS A 232 -19.74 -0.97 6.66
CA HIS A 232 -20.02 -2.40 6.90
C HIS A 232 -20.15 -3.17 5.58
N GLY A 233 -20.64 -2.53 4.51
CA GLY A 233 -20.72 -3.10 3.16
C GLY A 233 -19.51 -2.86 2.27
N TYR A 234 -18.47 -2.14 2.75
CA TYR A 234 -17.28 -1.87 1.94
C TYR A 234 -16.34 -3.08 1.93
N ALA A 235 -16.30 -3.80 0.83
CA ALA A 235 -15.36 -4.88 0.57
C ALA A 235 -14.29 -4.47 -0.45
N GLY A 236 -13.05 -4.91 -0.25
CA GLY A 236 -11.95 -4.70 -1.19
C GLY A 236 -11.98 -5.67 -2.37
N GLY A 237 -10.82 -5.88 -2.99
CA GLY A 237 -10.65 -6.90 -4.01
C GLY A 237 -10.79 -8.32 -3.46
N LEU A 238 -11.19 -9.24 -4.31
CA LEU A 238 -11.37 -10.64 -3.98
C LEU A 238 -10.03 -11.38 -4.03
N ASN A 239 -9.78 -12.23 -3.03
CA ASN A 239 -8.64 -13.14 -3.06
C ASN A 239 -9.08 -14.51 -2.56
N ILE A 240 -9.03 -15.50 -3.42
CA ILE A 240 -9.50 -16.87 -3.13
C ILE A 240 -8.59 -17.88 -3.83
N SER A 241 -8.29 -18.97 -3.12
CA SER A 241 -7.62 -20.16 -3.65
C SER A 241 -8.61 -21.33 -3.62
N PHE A 242 -8.76 -22.00 -4.75
CA PHE A 242 -9.71 -23.09 -4.92
C PHE A 242 -9.02 -24.45 -4.99
N HIS A 243 -7.83 -24.52 -5.60
CA HIS A 243 -7.06 -25.74 -5.75
C HIS A 243 -5.72 -25.61 -5.03
N THR A 244 -5.62 -26.15 -3.83
CA THR A 244 -4.36 -26.22 -3.10
C THR A 244 -3.54 -27.43 -3.53
N GLY A 245 -2.22 -27.28 -3.54
CA GLY A 245 -1.28 -28.33 -3.91
C GLY A 245 -0.64 -28.11 -5.27
N TYR A 246 -0.02 -29.16 -5.79
CA TYR A 246 0.74 -29.14 -7.02
C TYR A 246 -0.10 -29.55 -8.21
N SER A 247 -0.04 -28.76 -9.29
CA SER A 247 -0.72 -29.04 -10.55
C SER A 247 0.24 -28.86 -11.72
N MET A 248 0.18 -29.78 -12.70
CA MET A 248 0.95 -29.70 -13.94
C MET A 248 0.04 -29.37 -15.12
N ALA A 249 0.54 -28.50 -15.99
CA ALA A 249 -0.07 -28.28 -17.29
C ALA A 249 0.13 -29.50 -18.21
N THR A 250 -0.87 -29.78 -19.04
CA THR A 250 -0.76 -30.71 -20.13
C THR A 250 -1.16 -30.03 -21.45
N PRO A 251 -0.84 -30.59 -22.63
CA PRO A 251 -1.28 -29.99 -23.89
C PRO A 251 -2.80 -29.82 -24.01
N GLU A 252 -3.56 -30.72 -23.35
CA GLU A 252 -5.03 -30.72 -23.37
C GLU A 252 -5.59 -29.82 -22.25
N ARG A 253 -4.80 -29.54 -21.22
CA ARG A 253 -5.18 -28.72 -20.06
C ARG A 253 -4.01 -27.83 -19.63
N PRO A 254 -3.71 -26.78 -20.43
CA PRO A 254 -2.69 -25.79 -20.06
C PRO A 254 -3.07 -25.08 -18.77
N ILE A 255 -2.13 -24.40 -18.14
CA ILE A 255 -2.39 -23.46 -17.05
C ILE A 255 -2.15 -22.06 -17.60
N THR A 256 -3.08 -21.15 -17.35
CA THR A 256 -3.01 -19.76 -17.78
C THR A 256 -3.16 -18.85 -16.57
N HIS A 257 -2.30 -17.85 -16.47
CA HIS A 257 -2.41 -16.74 -15.53
C HIS A 257 -2.75 -15.48 -16.31
N GLU A 258 -3.90 -14.92 -16.03
CA GLU A 258 -4.41 -13.71 -16.64
C GLU A 258 -4.52 -12.59 -15.62
N ASP A 259 -4.25 -11.35 -16.04
CA ASP A 259 -4.37 -10.14 -15.23
C ASP A 259 -5.07 -9.04 -16.03
N VAL A 260 -5.90 -8.24 -15.36
CA VAL A 260 -6.57 -7.11 -15.99
C VAL A 260 -5.66 -5.90 -16.02
N HIS A 261 -5.43 -5.35 -17.21
CA HIS A 261 -4.66 -4.12 -17.36
C HIS A 261 -5.29 -2.94 -16.60
N ASN A 262 -4.85 -2.76 -15.34
CA ASN A 262 -5.30 -1.70 -14.44
C ASN A 262 -6.82 -1.74 -14.16
N MET A 263 -7.26 -2.76 -13.46
CA MET A 263 -8.65 -3.02 -13.07
C MET A 263 -9.38 -1.78 -12.55
N TYR A 264 -8.88 -1.16 -11.50
CA TYR A 264 -9.54 0.00 -10.88
C TYR A 264 -9.56 1.24 -11.78
N GLY A 265 -8.52 1.43 -12.60
CA GLY A 265 -8.48 2.50 -13.58
C GLY A 265 -9.52 2.33 -14.67
N SER A 266 -9.77 1.09 -15.12
CA SER A 266 -10.80 0.81 -16.10
C SER A 266 -12.20 1.06 -15.58
N VAL A 267 -12.48 0.68 -14.34
CA VAL A 267 -13.75 0.99 -13.66
C VAL A 267 -13.97 2.51 -13.58
N LEU A 268 -12.95 3.26 -13.15
CA LEU A 268 -13.01 4.73 -13.08
C LEU A 268 -13.27 5.40 -14.45
N MET A 269 -12.91 4.74 -15.54
CA MET A 269 -13.01 5.28 -16.89
C MET A 269 -14.34 5.00 -17.56
N TRP A 270 -14.91 3.81 -17.35
CA TRP A 270 -16.04 3.34 -18.15
C TRP A 270 -17.30 2.95 -17.37
N ASP A 271 -17.16 2.57 -16.10
CA ASP A 271 -18.34 2.14 -15.35
C ASP A 271 -19.11 3.32 -14.76
N PRO A 272 -20.44 3.22 -14.68
CA PRO A 272 -21.25 4.21 -13.99
C PRO A 272 -20.97 4.16 -12.48
N LEU A 273 -20.59 5.31 -11.91
CA LEU A 273 -20.24 5.41 -10.49
C LEU A 273 -21.12 6.45 -9.77
N PRO A 274 -21.40 6.23 -8.46
CA PRO A 274 -22.33 7.04 -7.70
C PRO A 274 -21.81 8.46 -7.48
N ILE A 275 -22.69 9.44 -7.57
CA ILE A 275 -22.41 10.85 -7.30
C ILE A 275 -23.51 11.50 -6.47
N GLY A 276 -23.14 12.55 -5.75
CA GLY A 276 -24.10 13.37 -4.99
C GLY A 276 -24.56 12.71 -3.71
N ILE A 277 -25.54 13.33 -3.06
CA ILE A 277 -26.19 12.79 -1.86
C ILE A 277 -27.21 11.75 -2.28
N PRO A 278 -27.25 10.55 -1.66
CA PRO A 278 -28.24 9.55 -1.98
C PRO A 278 -29.66 9.98 -1.58
N THR A 279 -30.63 9.38 -2.25
CA THR A 279 -32.04 9.44 -1.85
C THR A 279 -32.41 8.15 -1.16
N GLU A 280 -33.04 8.22 0.00
CA GLU A 280 -33.45 7.06 0.77
C GLU A 280 -34.81 6.53 0.34
N SER A 281 -35.01 5.21 0.40
CA SER A 281 -36.23 4.53 0.05
C SER A 281 -36.31 3.15 0.73
N ASP A 282 -37.52 2.79 1.16
CA ASP A 282 -37.85 1.42 1.62
C ASP A 282 -38.46 0.55 0.50
N LYS A 283 -38.48 1.07 -0.72
CA LYS A 283 -38.97 0.34 -1.90
C LYS A 283 -37.79 -0.02 -2.80
N TRP A 284 -37.84 -1.21 -3.35
CA TRP A 284 -36.87 -1.68 -4.33
C TRP A 284 -36.72 -0.67 -5.47
N PRO A 285 -35.47 -0.19 -5.71
CA PRO A 285 -35.20 0.70 -6.84
C PRO A 285 -35.38 -0.03 -8.18
N CYS A 286 -35.54 0.73 -9.26
CA CYS A 286 -35.47 0.18 -10.61
C CYS A 286 -34.04 -0.24 -10.93
N ASP A 287 -33.90 -1.19 -11.86
CA ASP A 287 -32.59 -1.77 -12.26
C ASP A 287 -31.60 -0.75 -12.86
N ASP A 288 -32.11 0.40 -13.31
CA ASP A 288 -31.31 1.49 -13.91
C ASP A 288 -30.53 2.35 -12.88
N PHE A 289 -30.71 2.11 -11.57
CA PHE A 289 -30.12 2.93 -10.52
C PHE A 289 -29.03 2.20 -9.75
N LEU A 290 -27.95 2.93 -9.44
CA LEU A 290 -26.99 2.48 -8.43
C LEU A 290 -27.57 2.72 -7.04
N PHE A 291 -27.52 1.70 -6.21
CA PHE A 291 -27.97 1.80 -4.82
C PHE A 291 -27.10 0.94 -3.89
N VAL A 292 -27.08 1.32 -2.63
CA VAL A 292 -26.63 0.44 -1.54
C VAL A 292 -27.87 -0.02 -0.80
N ALA A 293 -28.00 -1.32 -0.60
CA ALA A 293 -29.13 -1.95 0.06
C ALA A 293 -28.73 -2.43 1.46
N HIS A 294 -29.57 -2.16 2.45
CA HIS A 294 -29.58 -2.85 3.73
C HIS A 294 -30.71 -3.87 3.68
N VAL A 295 -30.37 -5.14 3.66
CA VAL A 295 -31.29 -6.26 3.47
C VAL A 295 -31.01 -7.35 4.49
N SER A 296 -32.02 -8.17 4.77
CA SER A 296 -31.85 -9.39 5.56
C SER A 296 -32.08 -10.59 4.66
N ILE A 297 -31.06 -11.43 4.49
CA ILE A 297 -31.03 -12.49 3.50
C ILE A 297 -30.47 -13.80 4.04
N LYS A 298 -30.76 -14.88 3.30
CA LYS A 298 -30.08 -16.17 3.36
C LYS A 298 -29.46 -16.45 2.01
N LEU A 299 -28.34 -17.16 2.02
CA LEU A 299 -27.57 -17.50 0.83
C LEU A 299 -27.27 -18.99 0.79
N SER A 300 -27.37 -19.61 -0.38
CA SER A 300 -26.82 -20.93 -0.66
C SER A 300 -26.17 -20.92 -2.05
N ILE A 301 -24.99 -21.55 -2.16
CA ILE A 301 -24.27 -21.63 -3.43
C ILE A 301 -25.06 -22.44 -4.44
N LYS A 302 -25.13 -22.00 -5.68
CA LYS A 302 -25.72 -22.76 -6.78
C LYS A 302 -24.82 -23.89 -7.23
N ASP A 303 -25.42 -24.97 -7.74
CA ASP A 303 -24.67 -26.11 -8.28
C ASP A 303 -23.70 -25.68 -9.39
N GLY A 304 -22.46 -26.14 -9.31
CA GLY A 304 -21.39 -25.83 -10.27
C GLY A 304 -20.75 -24.44 -10.11
N MET A 305 -21.19 -23.64 -9.12
CA MET A 305 -20.59 -22.33 -8.84
C MET A 305 -19.58 -22.43 -7.70
N ILE A 306 -18.65 -21.46 -7.67
CA ILE A 306 -17.66 -21.33 -6.59
C ILE A 306 -18.13 -20.31 -5.56
N PRO A 307 -17.88 -20.57 -4.26
CA PRO A 307 -18.18 -19.60 -3.22
C PRO A 307 -17.15 -18.47 -3.25
N TRP A 308 -17.61 -17.23 -3.34
CA TRP A 308 -16.73 -16.07 -3.40
C TRP A 308 -17.04 -14.98 -2.36
N PHE A 309 -18.28 -14.93 -1.88
CA PHE A 309 -18.67 -13.89 -0.93
C PHE A 309 -18.01 -14.13 0.43
N GLN A 310 -17.30 -13.10 0.92
CA GLN A 310 -16.49 -13.20 2.13
C GLN A 310 -16.97 -12.24 3.20
N PHE A 311 -17.00 -12.71 4.43
CA PHE A 311 -17.16 -11.87 5.61
C PHE A 311 -15.81 -11.35 6.11
N LYS A 312 -15.82 -10.14 6.65
CA LYS A 312 -14.69 -9.58 7.40
C LYS A 312 -15.01 -9.52 8.89
N GLU A 313 -13.99 -9.80 9.71
CA GLU A 313 -14.06 -9.60 11.16
C GLU A 313 -14.39 -8.14 11.48
N GLY A 314 -15.30 -7.89 12.42
CA GLY A 314 -15.68 -6.56 12.87
C GLY A 314 -16.78 -5.87 12.04
N VAL A 315 -17.33 -6.57 11.06
CA VAL A 315 -18.55 -6.13 10.37
C VAL A 315 -19.76 -6.77 11.07
N ASP A 316 -20.80 -6.01 11.37
CA ASP A 316 -21.99 -6.51 12.09
C ASP A 316 -22.78 -7.59 11.36
N ASN A 317 -22.43 -7.86 10.10
CA ASN A 317 -22.94 -8.98 9.32
C ASN A 317 -22.36 -10.34 9.75
N MET A 318 -21.63 -10.39 10.88
CA MET A 318 -20.99 -11.61 11.30
C MET A 318 -21.97 -12.61 11.90
N ILE A 319 -21.91 -13.80 11.36
CA ILE A 319 -22.46 -14.97 11.99
C ILE A 319 -21.51 -15.34 13.14
N GLU A 320 -21.98 -15.29 14.36
CA GLU A 320 -21.18 -15.62 15.53
C GLU A 320 -20.58 -17.01 15.38
N GLY A 321 -19.26 -17.12 15.48
CA GLY A 321 -18.53 -18.37 15.32
C GLY A 321 -18.20 -18.79 13.88
N TRP A 322 -18.55 -17.98 12.85
CA TRP A 322 -18.12 -18.27 11.48
C TRP A 322 -16.64 -17.90 11.31
N PRO A 323 -15.80 -18.82 10.84
CA PRO A 323 -14.42 -18.46 10.55
C PRO A 323 -14.36 -17.47 9.38
N HIS A 324 -13.37 -16.58 9.36
CA HIS A 324 -13.06 -15.77 8.19
C HIS A 324 -13.01 -16.67 6.96
N GLY A 325 -13.80 -16.39 5.97
CA GLY A 325 -13.82 -17.22 4.78
C GLY A 325 -15.00 -16.93 3.88
N THR A 326 -15.11 -17.75 2.90
CA THR A 326 -16.11 -17.68 1.85
C THR A 326 -17.38 -18.37 2.31
N ILE A 327 -18.53 -17.74 2.07
CA ILE A 327 -19.81 -18.34 2.42
C ILE A 327 -20.17 -19.37 1.36
N VAL A 328 -20.33 -20.62 1.82
CA VAL A 328 -20.94 -21.68 1.02
C VAL A 328 -22.45 -21.68 1.23
N GLU A 329 -22.87 -21.59 2.47
CA GLU A 329 -24.29 -21.60 2.85
C GLU A 329 -24.48 -20.79 4.13
N CYS A 330 -25.52 -19.96 4.16
CA CYS A 330 -25.95 -19.26 5.36
C CYS A 330 -27.49 -19.25 5.40
N THR A 331 -28.08 -20.40 5.70
CA THR A 331 -29.52 -20.65 5.64
C THR A 331 -30.18 -20.81 7.02
N TYR A 332 -29.40 -20.98 8.10
CA TYR A 332 -29.97 -21.20 9.44
C TYR A 332 -30.64 -19.97 10.03
N HIS A 333 -30.05 -18.78 9.81
CA HIS A 333 -30.57 -17.51 10.33
C HIS A 333 -30.66 -16.50 9.20
N TRP A 334 -31.50 -15.49 9.41
CA TRP A 334 -31.51 -14.30 8.60
C TRP A 334 -30.31 -13.42 8.96
N HIS A 335 -29.61 -12.90 7.94
CA HIS A 335 -28.42 -12.07 8.11
C HIS A 335 -28.63 -10.72 7.48
N GLU A 336 -28.49 -9.67 8.29
CA GLU A 336 -28.49 -8.31 7.78
C GLU A 336 -27.19 -8.04 7.03
N MET A 337 -27.32 -7.54 5.81
CA MET A 337 -26.19 -7.26 4.93
C MET A 337 -26.35 -5.91 4.24
N ILE A 338 -25.23 -5.22 4.08
CA ILE A 338 -25.13 -3.99 3.32
C ILE A 338 -24.40 -4.31 2.02
N LEU A 339 -25.11 -4.21 0.90
CA LEU A 339 -24.66 -4.64 -0.41
C LEU A 339 -24.82 -3.52 -1.43
N THR A 340 -23.86 -3.34 -2.33
CA THR A 340 -24.07 -2.52 -3.52
C THR A 340 -24.99 -3.25 -4.50
N SER A 341 -25.70 -2.52 -5.35
CA SER A 341 -26.51 -3.12 -6.43
C SER A 341 -25.67 -4.04 -7.33
N VAL A 342 -24.40 -3.70 -7.56
CA VAL A 342 -23.46 -4.52 -8.35
C VAL A 342 -23.13 -5.83 -7.63
N ASP A 343 -22.81 -5.79 -6.32
CA ASP A 343 -22.58 -7.01 -5.54
C ASP A 343 -23.83 -7.88 -5.47
N LEU A 344 -25.01 -7.30 -5.34
CA LEU A 344 -26.26 -8.04 -5.27
C LEU A 344 -26.55 -8.79 -6.59
N ILE A 345 -26.33 -8.13 -7.73
CA ILE A 345 -26.43 -8.77 -9.05
C ILE A 345 -25.39 -9.88 -9.17
N THR A 346 -24.14 -9.62 -8.83
CA THR A 346 -23.06 -10.61 -8.89
C THR A 346 -23.35 -11.81 -8.00
N LEU A 347 -23.85 -11.58 -6.76
CA LEU A 347 -24.29 -12.64 -5.87
C LEU A 347 -25.37 -13.52 -6.51
N SER A 348 -26.34 -12.91 -7.19
CA SER A 348 -27.44 -13.66 -7.82
C SER A 348 -27.01 -14.62 -8.92
N HIS A 349 -25.83 -14.43 -9.51
CA HIS A 349 -25.26 -15.37 -10.48
C HIS A 349 -24.72 -16.64 -9.79
N PHE A 350 -24.16 -16.51 -8.61
CA PHE A 350 -23.46 -17.59 -7.88
C PHE A 350 -24.30 -18.23 -6.77
N TYR A 351 -25.24 -17.49 -6.20
CA TYR A 351 -26.04 -17.91 -5.04
C TYR A 351 -27.53 -17.84 -5.32
N ASP A 352 -28.28 -18.74 -4.71
CA ASP A 352 -29.70 -18.58 -4.47
C ASP A 352 -29.86 -17.66 -3.26
N ILE A 353 -30.64 -16.59 -3.44
CA ILE A 353 -30.83 -15.54 -2.43
C ILE A 353 -32.28 -15.57 -1.99
N GLU A 354 -32.50 -15.75 -0.69
CA GLU A 354 -33.82 -15.64 -0.06
C GLU A 354 -33.84 -14.35 0.77
N PHE A 355 -34.85 -13.52 0.57
CA PHE A 355 -35.05 -12.26 1.32
C PHE A 355 -36.06 -12.47 2.45
N CYS A 356 -35.77 -11.89 3.63
CA CYS A 356 -36.64 -11.94 4.78
C CYS A 356 -37.88 -11.06 4.54
N GLU A 357 -39.06 -11.67 4.50
CA GLU A 357 -40.33 -10.94 4.29
C GLU A 357 -40.70 -10.02 5.45
N ASP A 358 -40.28 -10.35 6.66
CA ASP A 358 -40.54 -9.57 7.87
C ASP A 358 -39.55 -8.40 8.07
N PHE A 359 -38.52 -8.30 7.24
CA PHE A 359 -37.51 -7.24 7.28
C PHE A 359 -37.83 -6.17 6.25
N VAL A 360 -37.96 -4.91 6.67
CA VAL A 360 -38.12 -3.78 5.76
C VAL A 360 -36.78 -3.39 5.20
N PRO A 361 -36.50 -3.63 3.91
CA PRO A 361 -35.23 -3.26 3.32
C PRO A 361 -35.11 -1.74 3.24
N HIS A 362 -33.90 -1.23 3.32
CA HIS A 362 -33.60 0.18 3.16
C HIS A 362 -32.58 0.41 2.07
N PHE A 363 -32.75 1.42 1.23
CA PHE A 363 -31.94 1.70 0.06
C PHE A 363 -31.45 3.14 0.05
N TRP A 364 -30.16 3.32 -0.21
CA TRP A 364 -29.54 4.60 -0.57
C TRP A 364 -29.33 4.61 -2.08
N ILE A 365 -30.15 5.37 -2.80
CA ILE A 365 -30.20 5.43 -4.26
C ILE A 365 -29.38 6.63 -4.73
N PHE A 366 -28.41 6.39 -5.64
CA PHE A 366 -27.48 7.39 -6.11
C PHE A 366 -27.78 7.82 -7.55
N LYS A 367 -27.54 9.08 -7.84
CA LYS A 367 -27.26 9.50 -9.20
C LYS A 367 -25.94 8.90 -9.64
N GLN A 368 -25.80 8.63 -10.92
CA GLN A 368 -24.61 7.98 -11.46
C GLN A 368 -24.00 8.77 -12.61
N ARG A 369 -22.71 8.60 -12.81
CA ARG A 369 -21.97 9.21 -13.92
C ARG A 369 -20.76 8.37 -14.29
N GLU A 370 -20.58 8.18 -15.60
CA GLU A 370 -19.40 7.54 -16.18
C GLU A 370 -18.29 8.55 -16.46
N GLY A 371 -17.05 8.08 -16.52
CA GLY A 371 -15.89 8.79 -17.07
C GLY A 371 -15.52 10.09 -16.37
N ILE A 372 -15.85 10.27 -15.09
CA ILE A 372 -15.48 11.49 -14.34
C ILE A 372 -13.97 11.74 -14.37
N PHE A 373 -13.18 10.68 -14.31
CA PHE A 373 -11.72 10.71 -14.29
C PHE A 373 -11.07 10.30 -15.62
N LYS A 374 -11.84 10.21 -16.70
CA LYS A 374 -11.33 9.80 -18.02
C LYS A 374 -10.15 10.66 -18.48
N GLU A 375 -10.28 11.98 -18.51
CA GLU A 375 -9.20 12.91 -18.90
C GLU A 375 -7.95 12.77 -18.01
N TYR A 376 -8.15 12.51 -16.71
CA TYR A 376 -7.07 12.28 -15.75
C TYR A 376 -6.31 11.00 -16.06
N LEU A 377 -7.02 9.89 -16.29
CA LEU A 377 -6.44 8.58 -16.58
C LEU A 377 -5.74 8.58 -17.94
N GLU A 378 -6.37 9.16 -18.98
CA GLU A 378 -5.77 9.30 -20.32
C GLU A 378 -4.46 10.09 -20.25
N TYR A 379 -4.43 11.19 -19.51
CA TYR A 379 -3.22 11.99 -19.34
C TYR A 379 -2.07 11.20 -18.70
N TRP A 380 -2.34 10.53 -17.58
CA TRP A 380 -1.28 9.80 -16.86
C TRP A 380 -0.89 8.50 -17.56
N THR A 381 -1.79 7.88 -18.29
CA THR A 381 -1.49 6.72 -19.16
C THR A 381 -0.55 7.16 -20.29
N ALA A 382 -0.85 8.27 -20.97
CA ALA A 382 0.02 8.80 -22.00
C ALA A 382 1.42 9.18 -21.47
N VAL A 383 1.51 9.76 -20.26
CA VAL A 383 2.80 10.02 -19.61
C VAL A 383 3.56 8.72 -19.33
N LYS A 384 2.89 7.69 -18.80
CA LYS A 384 3.49 6.37 -18.52
C LYS A 384 4.01 5.72 -19.80
N GLU A 385 3.20 5.70 -20.87
CA GLU A 385 3.54 5.07 -22.15
C GLU A 385 4.65 5.79 -22.93
N SER A 386 4.72 7.12 -22.80
CA SER A 386 5.79 7.92 -23.41
C SER A 386 7.11 7.92 -22.62
N SER A 387 7.12 7.35 -21.43
CA SER A 387 8.29 7.31 -20.53
C SER A 387 8.98 5.97 -20.58
N GLU A 388 10.31 5.95 -20.50
CA GLU A 388 11.09 4.73 -20.42
C GLU A 388 10.84 4.02 -19.09
N LYS A 389 10.61 2.70 -19.15
CA LYS A 389 10.37 1.85 -17.98
C LYS A 389 11.58 1.91 -17.02
N GLY A 390 11.30 2.13 -15.74
CA GLY A 390 12.34 2.28 -14.71
C GLY A 390 12.79 3.71 -14.44
N THR A 391 12.24 4.70 -15.19
CA THR A 391 12.47 6.13 -14.90
C THR A 391 11.52 6.65 -13.81
N LEU A 392 11.84 7.82 -13.27
CA LEU A 392 11.02 8.49 -12.27
C LEU A 392 9.64 8.88 -12.85
N GLU A 393 9.60 9.32 -14.09
CA GLU A 393 8.39 9.68 -14.82
C GLU A 393 7.47 8.48 -14.97
N TYR A 394 7.98 7.36 -15.47
CA TYR A 394 7.21 6.11 -15.62
C TYR A 394 6.64 5.65 -14.28
N THR A 395 7.51 5.53 -13.26
CA THR A 395 7.13 5.03 -11.94
C THR A 395 6.09 5.93 -11.27
N SER A 396 6.30 7.24 -11.33
CA SER A 396 5.34 8.18 -10.74
C SER A 396 4.04 8.27 -11.51
N ALA A 397 4.04 8.15 -12.85
CA ALA A 397 2.81 8.08 -13.64
C ALA A 397 1.99 6.84 -13.28
N LYS A 398 2.64 5.66 -13.16
CA LYS A 398 1.99 4.43 -12.67
C LYS A 398 1.37 4.63 -11.29
N LEU A 399 2.06 5.31 -10.38
CA LEU A 399 1.53 5.62 -9.05
C LEU A 399 0.34 6.59 -9.11
N MET A 400 0.38 7.59 -9.98
CA MET A 400 -0.75 8.52 -10.17
C MET A 400 -2.01 7.78 -10.61
N ILE A 401 -1.89 6.84 -11.54
CA ILE A 401 -3.01 6.04 -12.03
C ILE A 401 -3.58 5.16 -10.88
N ASN A 402 -2.72 4.44 -10.17
CA ASN A 402 -3.16 3.41 -9.22
C ASN A 402 -3.53 3.94 -7.82
N SER A 403 -3.16 5.18 -7.48
CA SER A 403 -3.33 5.69 -6.11
C SER A 403 -4.59 6.53 -5.90
N LEU A 404 -5.37 6.80 -6.94
CA LEU A 404 -6.50 7.71 -6.86
C LEU A 404 -7.67 7.10 -6.08
N TYR A 405 -8.08 5.87 -6.42
CA TYR A 405 -9.31 5.27 -5.93
C TYR A 405 -9.33 5.09 -4.41
N GLY A 406 -8.20 4.68 -3.82
CA GLY A 406 -8.10 4.41 -2.38
C GLY A 406 -8.37 5.61 -1.48
N ARG A 407 -8.27 6.83 -2.02
CA ARG A 407 -8.62 8.04 -1.26
C ARG A 407 -10.11 8.22 -1.00
N PHE A 408 -10.94 7.67 -1.86
CA PHE A 408 -12.40 7.71 -1.65
C PHE A 408 -12.84 6.88 -0.45
N ALA A 409 -12.06 5.86 -0.06
CA ALA A 409 -12.32 4.98 1.07
C ALA A 409 -11.67 5.43 2.39
N LEU A 410 -11.05 6.62 2.45
CA LEU A 410 -10.46 7.09 3.71
C LEU A 410 -11.53 7.20 4.78
N ALA A 411 -11.24 6.62 5.94
CA ALA A 411 -12.12 6.71 7.09
C ALA A 411 -12.14 8.13 7.67
N PRO A 412 -13.27 8.58 8.22
CA PRO A 412 -13.35 9.84 8.94
C PRO A 412 -12.55 9.79 10.25
N GLU A 413 -12.35 8.59 10.83
CA GLU A 413 -11.50 8.39 11.99
C GLU A 413 -10.04 8.68 11.61
N THR A 414 -9.39 9.47 12.42
CA THR A 414 -7.98 9.86 12.26
C THR A 414 -7.32 9.91 13.64
N GLU A 415 -6.01 10.08 13.64
CA GLU A 415 -5.23 10.17 14.88
C GLU A 415 -4.62 11.58 14.97
N GLU A 416 -4.82 12.25 16.09
CA GLU A 416 -4.02 13.41 16.46
C GLU A 416 -2.78 12.92 17.21
N ASN A 417 -1.60 13.41 16.81
CA ASN A 417 -0.34 12.92 17.35
C ASN A 417 0.39 14.08 18.03
N LYS A 418 0.72 13.90 19.31
CA LYS A 418 1.46 14.85 20.15
C LYS A 418 2.77 14.23 20.60
N LEU A 419 3.84 15.00 20.61
CA LEU A 419 5.10 14.58 21.19
C LEU A 419 5.10 14.97 22.67
N GLU A 420 5.18 13.99 23.57
CA GLU A 420 5.15 14.18 25.00
C GLU A 420 6.33 13.47 25.68
N TYR A 421 6.78 14.03 26.80
CA TYR A 421 7.78 13.38 27.63
C TYR A 421 7.13 12.31 28.48
N CYS A 422 7.51 11.06 28.28
CA CYS A 422 7.00 9.90 28.99
C CYS A 422 7.92 9.59 30.18
N GLU A 423 7.46 9.86 31.41
CA GLU A 423 8.26 9.62 32.62
C GLU A 423 8.69 8.16 32.76
N ASP A 424 7.81 7.22 32.41
CA ASP A 424 8.07 5.77 32.45
C ASP A 424 9.18 5.34 31.48
N LEU A 425 9.32 6.04 30.35
CA LEU A 425 10.36 5.80 29.36
C LEU A 425 11.62 6.63 29.64
N GLY A 426 11.49 7.72 30.38
CA GLY A 426 12.55 8.73 30.55
C GLY A 426 12.94 9.41 29.23
N ASP A 427 12.04 9.43 28.25
CA ASP A 427 12.27 9.98 26.92
C ASP A 427 10.97 10.51 26.29
N TRP A 428 11.10 11.23 25.18
CA TRP A 428 10.00 11.72 24.37
C TRP A 428 9.40 10.61 23.51
N ASP A 429 8.06 10.54 23.46
CA ASP A 429 7.38 9.64 22.53
C ASP A 429 6.10 10.26 21.95
N TRP A 430 5.61 9.66 20.82
CA TRP A 430 4.40 10.09 20.16
C TRP A 430 3.18 9.47 20.83
N ILE A 431 2.35 10.30 21.41
CA ILE A 431 1.04 9.89 21.94
C ILE A 431 -0.01 10.18 20.87
N SER A 432 -0.79 9.16 20.54
CA SER A 432 -1.85 9.25 19.55
C SER A 432 -3.22 9.22 20.24
N GLU A 433 -4.07 10.17 19.91
CA GLU A 433 -5.46 10.23 20.35
C GLU A 433 -6.37 10.09 19.13
N ASP A 434 -7.37 9.22 19.21
CA ASP A 434 -8.36 9.09 18.16
C ASP A 434 -9.19 10.37 18.04
N THR A 435 -9.38 10.82 16.84
CA THR A 435 -10.17 12.01 16.52
C THR A 435 -10.97 11.81 15.24
N LEU A 436 -11.94 12.67 14.98
CA LEU A 436 -12.73 12.67 13.77
C LEU A 436 -12.31 13.80 12.85
N ASN A 437 -12.07 13.47 11.60
CA ASN A 437 -11.92 14.45 10.53
C ASN A 437 -13.27 14.72 9.88
N GLU A 438 -14.05 15.63 10.45
CA GLU A 438 -15.36 16.03 9.94
C GLU A 438 -15.28 16.73 8.57
N GLU A 439 -14.12 17.21 8.19
CA GLU A 439 -13.85 17.85 6.89
C GLU A 439 -13.21 16.88 5.87
N SER A 440 -13.35 15.55 6.08
CA SER A 440 -12.85 14.57 5.13
C SER A 440 -13.49 14.79 3.76
N ASP A 441 -12.67 14.88 2.71
CA ASP A 441 -13.15 14.96 1.34
C ASP A 441 -13.25 13.58 0.67
N ALA A 442 -13.26 12.51 1.47
CA ALA A 442 -13.55 11.15 1.04
C ALA A 442 -15.04 10.99 0.70
N TYR A 443 -15.34 10.10 -0.22
CA TYR A 443 -16.71 9.77 -0.60
C TYR A 443 -16.83 8.26 -0.78
N LEU A 444 -17.14 7.58 0.32
CA LEU A 444 -17.12 6.12 0.45
C LEU A 444 -17.95 5.38 -0.62
N PRO A 445 -19.18 5.83 -1.00
CA PRO A 445 -19.94 5.13 -2.02
C PRO A 445 -19.18 4.92 -3.32
N TYR A 446 -18.37 5.89 -3.73
CA TYR A 446 -17.56 5.78 -4.93
C TYR A 446 -16.56 4.61 -4.84
N ALA A 447 -15.88 4.47 -3.70
CA ALA A 447 -14.96 3.36 -3.46
C ALA A 447 -15.67 2.00 -3.38
N MET A 448 -16.86 1.94 -2.78
CA MET A 448 -17.65 0.71 -2.70
C MET A 448 -17.97 0.17 -4.09
N PHE A 449 -18.44 1.03 -4.99
CA PHE A 449 -18.80 0.62 -6.35
C PHE A 449 -17.57 0.31 -7.21
N ILE A 450 -16.44 1.01 -7.05
CA ILE A 450 -15.19 0.67 -7.76
C ILE A 450 -14.76 -0.77 -7.46
N THR A 451 -14.76 -1.14 -6.19
CA THR A 451 -14.37 -2.50 -5.81
C THR A 451 -15.43 -3.55 -6.13
N ALA A 452 -16.71 -3.18 -6.12
CA ALA A 452 -17.80 -4.05 -6.54
C ALA A 452 -17.72 -4.39 -8.05
N TYR A 453 -17.53 -3.40 -8.91
CA TYR A 453 -17.31 -3.63 -10.35
C TYR A 453 -16.04 -4.43 -10.62
N ALA A 454 -14.96 -4.19 -9.88
CA ALA A 454 -13.74 -4.98 -10.01
C ALA A 454 -13.99 -6.46 -9.67
N ARG A 455 -14.73 -6.75 -8.59
CA ARG A 455 -15.14 -8.12 -8.24
C ARG A 455 -16.04 -8.73 -9.30
N ALA A 456 -17.02 -7.98 -9.80
CA ALA A 456 -17.91 -8.45 -10.86
C ALA A 456 -17.13 -8.86 -12.11
N ARG A 457 -16.21 -8.00 -12.59
CA ARG A 457 -15.37 -8.27 -13.76
C ARG A 457 -14.44 -9.48 -13.57
N LEU A 458 -13.86 -9.62 -12.36
CA LEU A 458 -13.07 -10.80 -12.02
C LEU A 458 -13.92 -12.06 -12.09
N LEU A 459 -15.12 -12.04 -11.53
CA LEU A 459 -16.03 -13.18 -11.46
C LEU A 459 -16.69 -13.50 -12.80
N GLU A 460 -16.83 -12.52 -13.71
CA GLU A 460 -17.21 -12.75 -15.10
C GLU A 460 -16.18 -13.63 -15.81
N ASN A 461 -14.88 -13.37 -15.65
CA ASN A 461 -13.84 -14.23 -16.20
C ASN A 461 -13.83 -15.62 -15.55
N VAL A 462 -14.03 -15.68 -14.23
CA VAL A 462 -14.17 -16.98 -13.51
C VAL A 462 -15.30 -17.82 -14.09
N MET A 463 -16.46 -17.24 -14.42
CA MET A 463 -17.56 -17.93 -15.07
C MET A 463 -17.20 -18.32 -16.51
N ALA A 464 -16.53 -17.45 -17.24
CA ALA A 464 -16.16 -17.63 -18.64
C ALA A 464 -15.16 -18.79 -18.85
N VAL A 465 -14.16 -18.94 -17.96
CA VAL A 465 -13.22 -20.06 -17.98
C VAL A 465 -13.78 -21.33 -17.35
N GLY A 466 -14.91 -21.22 -16.66
CA GLY A 466 -15.58 -22.29 -15.91
C GLY A 466 -15.06 -22.44 -14.49
N CYS A 467 -15.96 -22.40 -13.53
CA CYS A 467 -15.67 -22.41 -12.10
C CYS A 467 -14.74 -23.56 -11.66
N ASP A 468 -14.94 -24.75 -12.21
CA ASP A 468 -14.13 -25.96 -11.90
C ASP A 468 -12.68 -25.87 -12.41
N ASN A 469 -12.38 -24.93 -13.28
CA ASN A 469 -11.03 -24.74 -13.82
C ASN A 469 -10.20 -23.72 -13.02
N VAL A 470 -10.83 -22.93 -12.17
CA VAL A 470 -10.14 -21.84 -11.44
C VAL A 470 -9.26 -22.42 -10.34
N ILE A 471 -8.00 -22.00 -10.33
CA ILE A 471 -7.01 -22.37 -9.31
C ILE A 471 -6.95 -21.29 -8.24
N HIS A 472 -6.78 -20.02 -8.65
CA HIS A 472 -6.58 -18.88 -7.78
C HIS A 472 -7.15 -17.59 -8.40
N CYS A 473 -7.66 -16.70 -7.56
CA CYS A 473 -8.02 -15.34 -7.92
C CYS A 473 -7.38 -14.34 -6.95
N ASP A 474 -6.85 -13.23 -7.46
CA ASP A 474 -6.37 -12.14 -6.63
C ASP A 474 -6.67 -10.78 -7.24
N THR A 475 -7.74 -10.15 -6.78
CA THR A 475 -8.12 -8.75 -7.08
C THR A 475 -8.38 -8.48 -8.58
N ASP A 476 -7.38 -8.62 -9.42
CA ASP A 476 -7.36 -8.32 -10.86
C ASP A 476 -6.77 -9.46 -11.70
N SER A 477 -6.44 -10.58 -11.06
CA SER A 477 -5.88 -11.75 -11.75
C SER A 477 -6.63 -13.05 -11.47
N VAL A 478 -6.59 -13.96 -12.44
CA VAL A 478 -7.14 -15.33 -12.38
C VAL A 478 -6.10 -16.30 -12.88
N ILE A 479 -5.83 -17.36 -12.11
CA ILE A 479 -5.05 -18.50 -12.55
C ILE A 479 -6.01 -19.67 -12.72
N HIS A 480 -5.99 -20.30 -13.89
CA HIS A 480 -6.95 -21.35 -14.22
C HIS A 480 -6.35 -22.40 -15.15
N PHE A 481 -6.99 -23.55 -15.20
CA PHE A 481 -6.74 -24.57 -16.23
C PHE A 481 -7.48 -24.21 -17.52
N GLY A 482 -6.84 -24.45 -18.63
CA GLY A 482 -7.40 -24.19 -19.97
C GLY A 482 -6.85 -22.91 -20.60
N PRO A 483 -7.16 -22.69 -21.87
CA PRO A 483 -6.81 -21.45 -22.56
C PRO A 483 -7.68 -20.29 -22.06
N PRO A 484 -7.28 -19.03 -22.34
CA PRO A 484 -8.14 -17.86 -22.12
C PRO A 484 -9.52 -18.02 -22.75
N SER A 485 -10.56 -17.49 -22.12
CA SER A 485 -11.92 -17.55 -22.67
C SER A 485 -12.13 -16.49 -23.75
N GLU A 486 -12.83 -16.87 -24.84
CA GLU A 486 -13.26 -15.90 -25.86
C GLU A 486 -14.42 -15.01 -25.39
N ASP A 487 -15.06 -15.35 -24.28
CA ASP A 487 -16.20 -14.58 -23.72
C ASP A 487 -15.77 -13.32 -22.97
N VAL A 488 -14.47 -13.12 -22.74
CA VAL A 488 -13.92 -11.90 -22.15
C VAL A 488 -12.94 -11.22 -23.10
N GLU A 489 -12.88 -9.90 -23.05
CA GLU A 489 -12.03 -9.13 -23.97
C GLU A 489 -10.56 -9.19 -23.56
N HIS A 490 -9.71 -9.69 -24.47
CA HIS A 490 -8.26 -9.72 -24.32
C HIS A 490 -7.58 -8.64 -25.16
N GLY A 491 -6.49 -8.08 -24.64
CA GLY A 491 -5.74 -7.04 -25.35
C GLY A 491 -4.70 -6.35 -24.47
N GLU A 492 -4.15 -5.27 -24.99
CA GLU A 492 -3.13 -4.44 -24.31
C GLU A 492 -3.72 -3.15 -23.70
N HIS A 493 -5.02 -2.95 -23.87
CA HIS A 493 -5.68 -1.72 -23.44
C HIS A 493 -6.13 -1.80 -21.98
N LEU A 494 -6.34 -0.64 -21.41
CA LEU A 494 -6.88 -0.52 -20.06
C LEU A 494 -8.19 -1.32 -19.92
N GLY A 495 -8.28 -2.18 -18.90
CA GLY A 495 -9.46 -2.98 -18.58
C GLY A 495 -9.63 -4.26 -19.36
N THR A 496 -8.79 -4.53 -20.37
CA THR A 496 -8.76 -5.84 -21.04
C THR A 496 -7.91 -6.84 -20.27
N TRP A 497 -8.20 -8.12 -20.44
CA TRP A 497 -7.41 -9.20 -19.91
C TRP A 497 -6.13 -9.39 -20.72
N GLY A 498 -5.01 -9.64 -20.04
CA GLY A 498 -3.73 -9.99 -20.64
C GLY A 498 -3.18 -11.26 -20.03
N ILE A 499 -2.49 -12.08 -20.81
CA ILE A 499 -1.80 -13.26 -20.31
C ILE A 499 -0.51 -12.79 -19.63
N GLU A 500 -0.40 -12.98 -18.32
CA GLU A 500 0.82 -12.68 -17.56
C GLU A 500 1.84 -13.81 -17.67
N SER A 501 1.38 -15.07 -17.57
CA SER A 501 2.21 -16.26 -17.74
C SER A 501 1.39 -17.48 -18.18
N GLU A 502 2.10 -18.48 -18.74
CA GLU A 502 1.59 -19.81 -19.05
C GLU A 502 2.51 -20.85 -18.37
N PRO A 503 2.36 -21.06 -17.04
CA PRO A 503 3.24 -21.94 -16.31
C PRO A 503 3.06 -23.40 -16.69
N VAL A 504 4.17 -24.14 -16.78
CA VAL A 504 4.15 -25.59 -17.00
C VAL A 504 3.72 -26.37 -15.75
N ALA A 505 3.81 -25.74 -14.60
CA ALA A 505 3.27 -26.24 -13.34
C ALA A 505 3.01 -25.09 -12.38
N ILE A 506 2.08 -25.30 -11.45
CA ILE A 506 1.81 -24.38 -10.35
C ILE A 506 1.76 -25.14 -9.05
N TYR A 507 2.27 -24.50 -8.04
CA TYR A 507 2.10 -24.90 -6.66
C TYR A 507 1.27 -23.85 -5.94
N GLU A 508 0.08 -24.19 -5.51
CA GLU A 508 -0.86 -23.33 -4.80
C GLU A 508 -0.91 -23.68 -3.32
N GLY A 509 -0.48 -22.76 -2.46
CA GLY A 509 -0.44 -22.93 -1.01
C GLY A 509 -1.57 -22.22 -0.26
N GLY A 510 -2.49 -21.56 -0.95
CA GLY A 510 -3.60 -20.78 -0.37
C GLY A 510 -3.49 -19.27 -0.70
N PHE A 511 -4.28 -18.44 -0.03
CA PHE A 511 -4.38 -17.00 -0.34
C PHE A 511 -3.02 -16.31 -0.50
N LYS A 512 -2.77 -15.72 -1.68
CA LYS A 512 -1.53 -15.03 -2.05
C LYS A 512 -0.28 -15.88 -1.83
N ARG A 513 -0.37 -17.18 -2.09
CA ARG A 513 0.71 -18.15 -1.94
C ARG A 513 0.76 -19.12 -3.09
N TYR A 514 1.52 -18.81 -4.08
CA TYR A 514 1.74 -19.74 -5.16
C TYR A 514 3.14 -19.59 -5.73
N ILE A 515 3.59 -20.67 -6.36
CA ILE A 515 4.82 -20.74 -7.15
C ILE A 515 4.44 -21.23 -8.52
N GLU A 516 4.69 -20.44 -9.53
CA GLU A 516 4.57 -20.81 -10.93
C GLU A 516 5.92 -21.29 -11.44
N VAL A 517 5.93 -22.45 -12.06
CA VAL A 517 7.08 -22.96 -12.81
C VAL A 517 6.87 -22.61 -14.27
N LEU A 518 7.67 -21.70 -14.78
CA LEU A 518 7.51 -21.18 -16.14
C LEU A 518 8.12 -22.11 -17.18
N ARG A 519 9.11 -22.91 -16.78
CA ARG A 519 9.71 -23.96 -17.65
C ARG A 519 10.47 -25.02 -16.86
N TYR A 520 10.65 -26.18 -17.49
CA TYR A 520 11.56 -27.24 -17.05
C TYR A 520 12.69 -27.45 -18.07
N PRO A 521 13.91 -27.82 -17.65
CA PRO A 521 14.38 -27.86 -16.26
C PRO A 521 14.49 -26.45 -15.65
N ILE A 522 14.33 -26.33 -14.32
CA ILE A 522 14.56 -25.08 -13.60
C ILE A 522 16.08 -24.88 -13.50
N GLU A 523 16.60 -23.88 -14.19
CA GLU A 523 18.04 -23.58 -14.25
C GLU A 523 18.37 -22.23 -13.57
N SER A 524 17.37 -21.39 -13.39
CA SER A 524 17.53 -20.05 -12.82
C SER A 524 16.29 -19.61 -12.03
N PRO A 525 16.41 -18.62 -11.12
CA PRO A 525 15.28 -18.02 -10.46
C PRO A 525 14.25 -17.36 -11.40
N LYS A 526 14.62 -17.15 -12.68
CA LYS A 526 13.70 -16.59 -13.69
C LYS A 526 12.75 -17.65 -14.26
N ASP A 527 13.02 -18.92 -14.02
CA ASP A 527 12.19 -20.04 -14.49
C ASP A 527 11.02 -20.29 -13.55
N ILE A 528 10.95 -19.56 -12.44
CA ILE A 528 9.85 -19.58 -11.49
C ILE A 528 9.38 -18.14 -11.19
N ALA A 529 8.07 -17.99 -11.02
CA ALA A 529 7.47 -16.80 -10.43
C ALA A 529 6.82 -17.18 -9.11
N MET A 530 6.91 -16.31 -8.12
CA MET A 530 6.42 -16.60 -6.78
C MET A 530 5.69 -15.42 -6.19
N ALA A 531 4.49 -15.66 -5.69
CA ALA A 531 3.76 -14.74 -4.85
C ALA A 531 3.59 -15.36 -3.46
N CYS A 532 4.09 -14.66 -2.45
CA CYS A 532 3.99 -15.09 -1.05
C CYS A 532 3.76 -13.88 -0.16
N ALA A 533 2.50 -13.62 0.16
CA ALA A 533 2.16 -12.52 1.05
C ALA A 533 2.75 -12.73 2.45
N GLY A 534 3.32 -11.68 3.01
CA GLY A 534 3.95 -11.71 4.33
C GLY A 534 5.35 -12.33 4.38
N VAL A 535 5.82 -12.89 3.27
CA VAL A 535 7.19 -13.38 3.12
C VAL A 535 7.94 -12.43 2.18
N PRO A 536 9.14 -11.94 2.54
CA PRO A 536 9.92 -11.12 1.62
C PRO A 536 10.15 -11.89 0.31
N GLN A 537 9.82 -11.29 -0.83
CA GLN A 537 10.01 -11.91 -2.16
C GLN A 537 11.48 -12.23 -2.47
N LYS A 538 12.40 -11.66 -1.71
CA LYS A 538 13.82 -12.02 -1.73
C LYS A 538 14.09 -12.99 -0.59
N PHE A 539 13.88 -14.27 -0.83
CA PHE A 539 14.22 -15.34 0.12
C PHE A 539 15.71 -15.43 0.38
N ASP A 540 16.48 -14.94 -0.51
CA ASP A 540 17.90 -14.97 -0.45
C ASP A 540 18.43 -13.55 -0.52
N PRO A 541 18.73 -12.93 0.62
CA PRO A 541 19.36 -11.60 0.65
C PRO A 541 20.73 -11.60 -0.05
N THR A 542 21.30 -12.77 -0.30
CA THR A 542 22.60 -12.92 -0.97
C THR A 542 22.50 -13.31 -2.44
N GLY A 543 21.32 -13.72 -2.92
CA GLY A 543 21.10 -14.23 -4.29
C GLY A 543 21.78 -15.58 -4.55
N LYS A 544 22.09 -16.35 -3.51
CA LYS A 544 22.89 -17.58 -3.59
C LYS A 544 22.12 -18.86 -3.31
N VAL A 545 20.80 -18.80 -3.08
CA VAL A 545 20.01 -20.03 -2.89
C VAL A 545 20.07 -20.88 -4.15
N PRO A 546 20.57 -22.13 -4.06
CA PRO A 546 20.68 -22.99 -5.23
C PRO A 546 19.31 -23.30 -5.83
N VAL A 547 19.25 -23.31 -7.14
CA VAL A 547 18.03 -23.66 -7.91
C VAL A 547 17.47 -25.03 -7.49
N GLY A 548 18.35 -25.98 -7.13
CA GLY A 548 17.94 -27.29 -6.65
C GLY A 548 17.06 -27.28 -5.41
N MET A 549 17.19 -26.26 -4.54
CA MET A 549 16.34 -26.11 -3.36
C MET A 549 14.93 -25.63 -3.69
N TRP A 550 14.76 -24.88 -4.77
CA TRP A 550 13.43 -24.55 -5.29
C TRP A 550 12.74 -25.80 -5.85
N VAL A 551 13.50 -26.69 -6.49
CA VAL A 551 12.98 -27.98 -6.97
C VAL A 551 12.50 -28.85 -5.81
N GLU A 552 13.25 -28.93 -4.70
CA GLU A 552 12.82 -29.66 -3.53
C GLU A 552 11.54 -29.12 -2.90
N LEU A 553 11.31 -27.80 -2.95
CA LEU A 553 10.06 -27.21 -2.52
C LEU A 553 8.88 -27.69 -3.37
N LEU A 554 9.09 -27.81 -4.67
CA LEU A 554 8.09 -28.27 -5.63
C LEU A 554 7.84 -29.79 -5.52
N ASP A 555 8.87 -30.56 -5.16
CA ASP A 555 8.76 -32.02 -5.02
C ASP A 555 8.12 -32.44 -3.70
N ASP A 556 8.06 -31.57 -2.70
CA ASP A 556 7.40 -31.84 -1.41
C ASP A 556 6.32 -30.80 -1.09
N PRO A 557 5.16 -30.94 -1.68
CA PRO A 557 4.00 -30.08 -1.47
C PRO A 557 3.59 -29.93 -0.01
N ALA A 558 3.79 -30.96 0.82
CA ALA A 558 3.45 -30.91 2.23
C ALA A 558 4.21 -29.82 2.99
N ARG A 559 5.44 -29.49 2.57
CA ARG A 559 6.26 -28.43 3.18
C ARG A 559 5.69 -27.04 3.01
N ILE A 560 4.97 -26.81 1.92
CA ILE A 560 4.25 -25.56 1.71
C ILE A 560 2.91 -25.58 2.45
N CYS A 561 2.23 -26.74 2.48
CA CYS A 561 0.92 -26.90 3.12
C CYS A 561 0.96 -27.05 4.63
N GLU A 562 2.08 -27.45 5.25
CA GLU A 562 2.20 -27.66 6.70
C GLU A 562 1.87 -26.41 7.54
N THR A 563 1.91 -25.25 6.93
CA THR A 563 1.49 -24.01 7.59
C THR A 563 -0.01 -23.75 7.52
N GLY A 564 -0.69 -24.57 6.87
CA GLY A 564 -2.07 -24.83 6.50
C GLY A 564 -3.20 -24.17 7.23
N ARG A 565 -3.19 -22.91 7.56
CA ARG A 565 -4.41 -22.12 7.76
C ARG A 565 -4.12 -20.66 7.42
N THR A 566 -4.80 -20.18 6.43
CA THR A 566 -4.97 -18.79 6.15
C THR A 566 -5.84 -18.13 7.19
N LEU A 567 -5.23 -17.47 8.11
CA LEU A 567 -5.89 -16.52 8.98
C LEU A 567 -5.23 -15.15 8.77
N GLY A 568 -5.34 -14.62 7.57
CA GLY A 568 -4.75 -13.35 7.20
C GLY A 568 -3.26 -13.45 6.83
N GLN A 569 -2.73 -12.40 6.25
CA GLN A 569 -1.36 -12.31 5.75
C GLN A 569 -0.27 -12.56 6.80
N ALA A 570 -0.58 -12.40 8.08
CA ALA A 570 0.36 -12.60 9.17
C ALA A 570 0.60 -14.07 9.55
N ASP A 571 -0.32 -14.95 9.22
CA ASP A 571 -0.20 -16.38 9.55
C ASP A 571 0.55 -17.18 8.50
N TYR A 572 1.16 -16.45 7.58
CA TYR A 572 1.71 -16.97 6.39
C TYR A 572 3.15 -17.34 6.51
N ARG A 573 3.42 -18.65 6.38
CA ARG A 573 4.75 -19.16 6.62
C ARG A 573 5.03 -20.39 5.79
N ILE A 574 5.17 -20.12 4.54
CA ILE A 574 5.65 -21.17 3.67
C ILE A 574 6.99 -21.61 4.16
N GLY A 575 7.02 -22.87 4.50
CA GLY A 575 8.27 -23.54 4.65
C GLY A 575 9.20 -22.85 5.63
N SER A 576 8.71 -22.39 6.79
CA SER A 576 9.62 -21.88 7.81
C SER A 576 10.72 -22.89 8.09
N GLU A 577 10.39 -24.19 8.20
CA GLU A 577 11.39 -25.24 8.32
C GLU A 577 12.20 -25.47 7.05
N TRP A 578 11.56 -25.35 5.89
CA TRP A 578 12.24 -25.47 4.61
C TRP A 578 13.19 -24.29 4.37
N LEU A 579 12.78 -23.05 4.62
CA LEU A 579 13.65 -21.88 4.58
C LEU A 579 14.79 -22.00 5.60
N ARG A 580 14.47 -22.45 6.82
CA ARG A 580 15.45 -22.70 7.86
C ARG A 580 16.52 -23.70 7.41
N ARG A 581 16.11 -24.77 6.74
CA ARG A 581 17.01 -25.74 6.16
C ARG A 581 17.89 -25.13 5.07
N ILE A 582 17.31 -24.34 4.16
CA ILE A 582 18.06 -23.62 3.11
C ILE A 582 19.14 -22.74 3.72
N TYR A 583 18.80 -21.97 4.75
CA TYR A 583 19.79 -21.09 5.40
C TYR A 583 20.93 -21.90 6.04
N ILE A 584 20.61 -22.97 6.78
CA ILE A 584 21.61 -23.85 7.42
C ILE A 584 22.52 -24.48 6.36
N GLU A 585 21.95 -25.05 5.30
CA GLU A 585 22.70 -25.73 4.23
C GLU A 585 23.59 -24.79 3.43
N ASN A 586 23.25 -23.50 3.39
CA ASN A 586 24.08 -22.47 2.78
C ASN A 586 25.03 -21.76 3.78
N GLY A 587 25.12 -22.25 5.01
CA GLY A 587 26.05 -21.73 6.03
C GLY A 587 25.58 -20.45 6.72
N TYR A 588 24.30 -20.12 6.63
CA TYR A 588 23.71 -18.98 7.33
C TYR A 588 23.03 -19.45 8.61
N ASP A 589 23.10 -18.63 9.65
CA ASP A 589 22.32 -18.84 10.86
C ASP A 589 20.86 -18.43 10.62
N PRO A 590 19.90 -19.37 10.63
CA PRO A 590 18.51 -19.06 10.39
C PRO A 590 17.87 -18.21 11.49
N ASP A 591 18.48 -18.16 12.66
CA ASP A 591 18.03 -17.35 13.79
C ASP A 591 18.57 -15.92 13.69
N HIS A 592 19.58 -15.70 12.84
CA HIS A 592 20.22 -14.43 12.56
C HIS A 592 20.19 -14.09 11.06
N VAL A 593 19.09 -14.32 10.39
CA VAL A 593 18.92 -13.80 9.03
C VAL A 593 18.86 -12.28 9.10
N ASN A 594 20.04 -11.71 9.09
CA ASN A 594 20.23 -10.27 9.12
C ASN A 594 19.71 -9.67 7.82
N THR A 595 18.57 -9.01 7.87
CA THR A 595 18.08 -8.20 6.76
C THR A 595 18.77 -6.84 6.71
N ASN A 596 19.86 -6.64 7.46
CA ASN A 596 20.60 -5.37 7.61
C ASN A 596 19.71 -4.18 7.99
N LYS A 597 18.62 -4.39 8.68
CA LYS A 597 17.74 -3.31 9.16
C LYS A 597 17.66 -3.32 10.66
N LEU A 598 18.42 -2.42 11.25
CA LEU A 598 18.20 -1.98 12.61
C LEU A 598 16.92 -1.16 12.68
N ILE A 599 16.06 -1.45 13.65
CA ILE A 599 14.82 -0.71 13.89
C ILE A 599 14.98 0.08 15.19
N PRO A 600 14.75 1.40 15.16
CA PRO A 600 14.70 2.17 16.39
C PRO A 600 13.46 1.79 17.21
N GLU A 601 13.70 1.47 18.48
CA GLU A 601 12.68 1.17 19.48
C GLU A 601 12.89 2.08 20.69
N THR A 602 11.83 2.76 21.13
CA THR A 602 11.87 3.58 22.35
C THR A 602 11.77 2.66 23.56
N VAL A 603 12.75 2.76 24.45
CA VAL A 603 12.83 2.01 25.72
C VAL A 603 13.06 2.99 26.87
N PRO A 604 12.85 2.59 28.12
CA PRO A 604 13.24 3.44 29.27
C PRO A 604 14.69 3.90 29.16
N GLY A 605 14.89 5.21 29.19
CA GLY A 605 16.21 5.84 29.07
C GLY A 605 16.64 6.23 27.67
N GLY A 606 15.82 5.99 26.61
CA GLY A 606 16.12 6.49 25.27
C GLY A 606 15.68 5.58 24.12
N THR A 607 16.33 5.73 22.96
CA THR A 607 16.10 4.90 21.78
C THR A 607 17.22 3.88 21.67
N ILE A 608 16.86 2.61 21.42
CA ILE A 608 17.78 1.53 21.06
C ILE A 608 17.61 1.14 19.59
N LEU A 609 18.63 0.57 19.00
CA LEU A 609 18.52 -0.10 17.71
C LEU A 609 18.43 -1.60 17.96
N ARG A 610 17.28 -2.19 17.65
CA ARG A 610 17.14 -3.64 17.60
C ARG A 610 17.34 -4.12 16.18
N GLU A 611 18.07 -5.20 16.03
CA GLU A 611 18.03 -5.94 14.78
C GLU A 611 16.58 -6.38 14.53
N ARG A 612 16.08 -6.07 13.34
CA ARG A 612 14.86 -6.69 12.88
C ARG A 612 15.22 -8.14 12.58
N GLN A 613 15.13 -8.98 13.59
CA GLN A 613 15.09 -10.41 13.38
C GLN A 613 13.82 -10.69 12.56
N HIS A 614 13.93 -10.68 11.23
CA HIS A 614 13.09 -11.51 10.41
C HIS A 614 13.56 -12.95 10.58
N CYS A 615 13.62 -13.37 11.83
CA CYS A 615 13.86 -14.75 12.07
C CYS A 615 12.60 -15.50 11.70
N LEU A 616 12.79 -16.63 11.08
CA LEU A 616 11.73 -17.60 10.81
C LEU A 616 10.97 -17.94 12.11
N ASN A 617 11.58 -17.74 13.26
CA ASN A 617 10.97 -17.88 14.59
C ASN A 617 10.00 -16.74 14.95
N ASP A 618 10.26 -15.47 14.59
CA ASP A 618 9.29 -14.38 14.78
C ASP A 618 8.05 -14.61 13.95
N MET A 619 8.25 -15.21 12.82
CA MET A 619 7.16 -15.70 12.02
C MET A 619 6.38 -16.84 12.70
N MET A 620 6.98 -17.66 13.54
CA MET A 620 6.29 -18.70 14.35
C MET A 620 5.65 -18.16 15.63
N ILE A 621 6.18 -17.09 16.24
CA ILE A 621 5.67 -16.50 17.48
C ILE A 621 4.30 -15.85 17.31
N TYR A 622 4.01 -15.26 16.15
CA TYR A 622 2.67 -14.75 15.85
C TYR A 622 1.59 -15.85 15.82
N ARG A 623 1.97 -17.11 15.63
CA ARG A 623 1.08 -18.26 15.66
C ARG A 623 0.45 -18.53 17.03
N PHE A 624 1.05 -18.05 18.11
CA PHE A 624 0.69 -18.37 19.49
C PHE A 624 0.16 -17.17 20.30
N ARG A 625 0.02 -15.99 19.68
CA ARG A 625 -0.48 -14.79 20.37
C ARG A 625 -1.91 -14.42 19.93
N ARG A 626 -2.75 -15.41 19.83
CA ARG A 626 -4.20 -15.23 19.85
C ARG A 626 -4.80 -15.97 21.02
#